data_60e35aa8cfaad3874cdf9d26b5b39b3e
#
_entry.id   60e35aa8cfaad3874cdf9d26b5b39b3e
#
_cell.length_a   1.000
_cell.length_b   1.000
_cell.length_c   1.000
_cell.angle_alpha   90.00
_cell.angle_beta   90.00
_cell.angle_gamma   90.00
#
_symmetry.space_group_name_H-M   'P 1'
#
loop_
_entity.id
_entity.type
_entity.pdbx_description
1 polymer ?
#
loop_
_entity_poly.entity_id
_entity_poly.type
_entity_poly.pdbx_seq_one_letter_code
_entity_poly.pdbx_strand_id
1 'polypeptide(L)'
;MYSAVRTMSKKIVVIGGGAAGMMAALSAAEQGAQVTLLEPNERLGKKLNITGKGRCNVTNNTDIEGLLANIPRNGKFLYSAFNRFNSADVMAFFEKLGVPLKTERGNRVFPVSDSAFDISAALERRLKALKVQVLRDRASALEIED
;
A
#
# COMPACT_ATOMS: atom_id res chain seq x y z
N MET A 1 -2.26 -39.02 -15.59
CA MET A 1 -1.62 -38.53 -14.35
C MET A 1 -0.86 -37.26 -14.72
N TYR A 2 -1.50 -36.08 -14.59
CA TYR A 2 -0.81 -34.81 -14.85
C TYR A 2 -0.04 -34.42 -13.59
N SER A 3 1.29 -34.50 -13.68
CA SER A 3 2.19 -33.96 -12.66
C SER A 3 1.95 -32.43 -12.57
N ALA A 4 1.39 -31.95 -11.48
CA ALA A 4 1.30 -30.53 -11.20
C ALA A 4 2.74 -29.99 -11.10
N VAL A 5 3.15 -29.22 -12.10
CA VAL A 5 4.38 -28.44 -12.03
C VAL A 5 4.23 -27.51 -10.83
N ARG A 6 4.91 -27.83 -9.76
CA ARG A 6 4.97 -27.01 -8.54
C ARG A 6 5.78 -25.76 -8.90
N THR A 7 5.12 -24.74 -9.43
CA THR A 7 5.74 -23.45 -9.64
C THR A 7 6.21 -22.96 -8.26
N MET A 8 7.52 -22.90 -8.06
CA MET A 8 8.09 -22.37 -6.82
C MET A 8 7.64 -20.92 -6.67
N SER A 9 6.85 -20.63 -5.65
CA SER A 9 6.43 -19.26 -5.38
C SER A 9 7.65 -18.40 -5.07
N LYS A 10 7.76 -17.24 -5.71
CA LYS A 10 8.86 -16.31 -5.46
C LYS A 10 8.81 -15.85 -4.00
N LYS A 11 9.97 -15.84 -3.35
CA LYS A 11 10.12 -15.22 -2.02
C LYS A 11 10.46 -13.74 -2.19
N ILE A 12 9.71 -12.87 -1.55
CA ILE A 12 9.89 -11.42 -1.62
C ILE A 12 9.99 -10.87 -0.21
N VAL A 13 11.01 -10.07 0.03
CA VAL A 13 11.16 -9.30 1.27
C VAL A 13 10.86 -7.83 0.96
N VAL A 14 9.94 -7.25 1.71
CA VAL A 14 9.62 -5.81 1.65
C VAL A 14 10.18 -5.15 2.90
N ILE A 15 10.98 -4.09 2.73
CA ILE A 15 11.60 -3.37 3.83
C ILE A 15 10.81 -2.09 4.08
N GLY A 16 10.20 -1.98 5.26
CA GLY A 16 9.41 -0.85 5.72
C GLY A 16 7.91 -1.09 5.62
N GLY A 17 7.22 -1.01 6.75
CA GLY A 17 5.77 -1.21 6.92
C GLY A 17 4.95 0.07 6.82
N GLY A 18 5.41 1.07 6.08
CA GLY A 18 4.63 2.26 5.72
C GLY A 18 3.59 1.97 4.64
N ALA A 19 2.86 3.00 4.19
CA ALA A 19 1.82 2.86 3.15
C ALA A 19 2.35 2.17 1.89
N ALA A 20 3.50 2.63 1.36
CA ALA A 20 4.10 2.06 0.16
C ALA A 20 4.52 0.58 0.35
N GLY A 21 5.15 0.26 1.48
CA GLY A 21 5.58 -1.11 1.77
C GLY A 21 4.38 -2.06 1.97
N MET A 22 3.35 -1.62 2.68
CA MET A 22 2.13 -2.42 2.82
C MET A 22 1.48 -2.69 1.45
N MET A 23 1.35 -1.69 0.59
CA MET A 23 0.80 -1.85 -0.77
C MET A 23 1.67 -2.75 -1.64
N ALA A 24 3.01 -2.62 -1.57
CA ALA A 24 3.93 -3.50 -2.29
C ALA A 24 3.81 -4.96 -1.83
N ALA A 25 3.74 -5.18 -0.51
CA ALA A 25 3.57 -6.51 0.05
C ALA A 25 2.22 -7.15 -0.35
N LEU A 26 1.13 -6.35 -0.33
CA LEU A 26 -0.18 -6.80 -0.80
C LEU A 26 -0.14 -7.20 -2.27
N SER A 27 0.38 -6.32 -3.13
CA SER A 27 0.46 -6.58 -4.57
C SER A 27 1.28 -7.83 -4.88
N ALA A 28 2.40 -8.03 -4.21
CA ALA A 28 3.23 -9.22 -4.40
C ALA A 28 2.52 -10.51 -3.93
N ALA A 29 1.87 -10.46 -2.76
CA ALA A 29 1.16 -11.60 -2.22
C ALA A 29 -0.08 -11.98 -3.05
N GLU A 30 -0.80 -11.00 -3.60
CA GLU A 30 -1.93 -11.23 -4.51
C GLU A 30 -1.51 -11.91 -5.81
N GLN A 31 -0.26 -11.76 -6.22
CA GLN A 31 0.34 -12.46 -7.36
C GLN A 31 0.95 -13.83 -6.98
N GLY A 32 0.71 -14.31 -5.77
CA GLY A 32 1.13 -15.64 -5.32
C GLY A 32 2.56 -15.71 -4.78
N ALA A 33 3.22 -14.60 -4.54
CA ALA A 33 4.52 -14.59 -3.89
C ALA A 33 4.42 -14.92 -2.39
N GLN A 34 5.46 -15.53 -1.85
CA GLN A 34 5.70 -15.64 -0.41
C GLN A 34 6.33 -14.34 0.08
N VAL A 35 5.59 -13.55 0.85
CA VAL A 35 6.04 -12.21 1.23
C VAL A 35 6.36 -12.12 2.72
N THR A 36 7.53 -11.54 3.02
CA THR A 36 7.94 -11.11 4.36
C THR A 36 8.05 -9.59 4.36
N LEU A 37 7.38 -8.92 5.29
CA LEU A 37 7.42 -7.48 5.50
C LEU A 37 8.22 -7.19 6.77
N LEU A 38 9.34 -6.48 6.65
CA LEU A 38 10.17 -6.05 7.77
C LEU A 38 9.78 -4.65 8.22
N GLU A 39 9.45 -4.48 9.50
CA GLU A 39 9.15 -3.18 10.11
C GLU A 39 9.65 -3.14 11.55
N PRO A 40 10.58 -2.24 11.90
CA PRO A 40 11.14 -2.18 13.26
C PRO A 40 10.17 -1.58 14.30
N ASN A 41 9.16 -0.85 13.88
CA ASN A 41 8.17 -0.29 14.80
C ASN A 41 7.13 -1.34 15.21
N GLU A 42 6.52 -1.12 16.39
CA GLU A 42 5.46 -2.00 16.90
C GLU A 42 4.21 -2.07 16.03
N ARG A 43 3.94 -1.00 15.27
CA ARG A 43 2.77 -0.88 14.42
C ARG A 43 3.16 -0.51 13.00
N LEU A 44 2.50 -1.12 12.04
CA LEU A 44 2.56 -0.70 10.64
C LEU A 44 1.90 0.67 10.48
N GLY A 45 2.25 1.37 9.40
CA GLY A 45 1.60 2.62 9.05
C GLY A 45 1.82 3.78 10.02
N LYS A 46 2.87 3.77 10.85
CA LYS A 46 3.12 4.80 11.87
C LYS A 46 3.02 6.22 11.30
N LYS A 47 3.67 6.48 10.16
CA LYS A 47 3.61 7.79 9.49
C LYS A 47 2.23 8.04 8.86
N LEU A 48 1.60 7.02 8.29
CA LEU A 48 0.27 7.11 7.70
C LEU A 48 -0.75 7.56 8.74
N ASN A 49 -0.69 7.01 9.95
CA ASN A 49 -1.64 7.28 11.04
C ASN A 49 -1.59 8.71 11.58
N ILE A 50 -0.54 9.47 11.29
CA ILE A 50 -0.44 10.90 11.69
C ILE A 50 -0.70 11.86 10.53
N THR A 51 -0.84 11.38 9.30
CA THR A 51 -1.14 12.22 8.14
C THR A 51 -2.54 12.81 8.22
N GLY A 52 -2.75 13.96 7.57
CA GLY A 52 -4.05 14.63 7.57
C GLY A 52 -4.58 14.94 8.99
N LYS A 53 -3.68 15.21 9.94
CA LYS A 53 -4.01 15.42 11.37
C LYS A 53 -4.70 14.20 12.00
N GLY A 54 -4.22 13.00 11.68
CA GLY A 54 -4.78 11.74 12.18
C GLY A 54 -5.98 11.20 11.38
N ARG A 55 -6.36 11.88 10.29
CA ARG A 55 -7.49 11.49 9.44
C ARG A 55 -7.09 10.67 8.21
N CYS A 56 -5.83 10.71 7.81
CA CYS A 56 -5.28 10.15 6.58
C CYS A 56 -5.91 10.74 5.31
N ASN A 57 -5.28 11.72 4.69
CA ASN A 57 -5.61 12.09 3.31
C ASN A 57 -5.14 10.97 2.38
N VAL A 58 -6.08 10.11 1.96
CA VAL A 58 -5.79 8.87 1.22
C VAL A 58 -5.32 9.16 -0.20
N THR A 59 -6.02 10.08 -0.87
CA THR A 59 -5.72 10.53 -2.24
C THR A 59 -6.39 11.86 -2.52
N ASN A 60 -6.24 12.35 -3.74
CA ASN A 60 -7.02 13.46 -4.26
C ASN A 60 -7.93 12.94 -5.39
N ASN A 61 -9.22 13.21 -5.30
CA ASN A 61 -10.22 12.77 -6.29
C ASN A 61 -10.12 13.62 -7.56
N THR A 62 -9.12 13.33 -8.38
CA THR A 62 -8.84 13.99 -9.65
C THR A 62 -8.31 12.96 -10.66
N ASP A 63 -8.27 13.33 -11.93
CA ASP A 63 -7.68 12.53 -12.99
C ASP A 63 -6.14 12.51 -12.93
N ILE A 64 -5.53 11.75 -13.84
CA ILE A 64 -4.07 11.61 -13.91
C ILE A 64 -3.39 12.94 -14.20
N GLU A 65 -3.99 13.78 -15.05
CA GLU A 65 -3.45 15.09 -15.42
C GLU A 65 -3.43 16.02 -14.20
N GLY A 66 -4.52 16.05 -13.44
CA GLY A 66 -4.61 16.79 -12.19
C GLY A 66 -3.61 16.30 -11.13
N LEU A 67 -3.38 14.98 -11.03
CA LEU A 67 -2.33 14.45 -10.16
C LEU A 67 -0.94 14.93 -10.59
N LEU A 68 -0.62 14.80 -11.88
CA LEU A 68 0.69 15.18 -12.43
C LEU A 68 0.95 16.67 -12.32
N ALA A 69 -0.07 17.51 -12.55
CA ALA A 69 0.03 18.97 -12.43
C ALA A 69 0.40 19.44 -11.03
N ASN A 70 0.05 18.66 -9.99
CA ASN A 70 0.34 18.98 -8.60
C ASN A 70 1.64 18.37 -8.08
N ILE A 71 2.45 17.72 -8.92
CA ILE A 71 3.77 17.21 -8.56
C ILE A 71 4.84 18.23 -8.96
N PRO A 72 5.52 18.87 -8.01
CA PRO A 72 6.43 20.01 -8.30
C PRO A 72 7.62 19.67 -9.20
N ARG A 73 8.10 18.42 -9.14
CA ARG A 73 9.30 17.97 -9.90
C ARG A 73 9.10 16.54 -10.40
N ASN A 74 9.53 16.28 -11.63
CA ASN A 74 9.56 14.95 -12.25
C ASN A 74 8.21 14.19 -12.25
N GLY A 75 7.07 14.89 -12.30
CA GLY A 75 5.74 14.27 -12.31
C GLY A 75 5.58 13.21 -13.40
N LYS A 76 6.19 13.44 -14.58
CA LYS A 76 6.15 12.48 -15.70
C LYS A 76 6.72 11.11 -15.36
N PHE A 77 7.61 11.00 -14.39
CA PHE A 77 8.13 9.71 -13.89
C PHE A 77 7.01 8.82 -13.34
N LEU A 78 5.97 9.42 -12.76
CA LEU A 78 4.84 8.69 -12.17
C LEU A 78 3.72 8.37 -13.17
N TYR A 79 3.83 8.82 -14.43
CA TYR A 79 2.77 8.62 -15.42
C TYR A 79 2.39 7.13 -15.58
N SER A 80 3.38 6.24 -15.71
CA SER A 80 3.12 4.80 -15.83
C SER A 80 2.47 4.20 -14.56
N ALA A 81 2.88 4.69 -13.39
CA ALA A 81 2.29 4.23 -12.12
C ALA A 81 0.82 4.66 -12.00
N PHE A 82 0.50 5.92 -12.30
CA PHE A 82 -0.88 6.42 -12.26
C PHE A 82 -1.80 5.81 -13.31
N ASN A 83 -1.26 5.40 -14.47
CA ASN A 83 -2.04 4.64 -15.45
C ASN A 83 -2.39 3.22 -14.99
N ARG A 84 -1.63 2.66 -14.06
CA ARG A 84 -1.89 1.32 -13.49
C ARG A 84 -2.70 1.36 -12.20
N PHE A 85 -2.58 2.42 -11.44
CA PHE A 85 -3.25 2.58 -10.14
C PHE A 85 -3.42 4.07 -9.84
N ASN A 86 -4.55 4.63 -10.24
CA ASN A 86 -4.90 6.05 -10.12
C ASN A 86 -5.74 6.34 -8.87
N SER A 87 -6.20 7.58 -8.71
CA SER A 87 -7.02 7.99 -7.56
C SER A 87 -8.32 7.21 -7.43
N ALA A 88 -9.00 6.95 -8.55
CA ALA A 88 -10.24 6.18 -8.53
C ALA A 88 -9.99 4.73 -8.10
N ASP A 89 -8.87 4.14 -8.56
CA ASP A 89 -8.46 2.79 -8.16
C ASP A 89 -8.13 2.73 -6.67
N VAL A 90 -7.45 3.75 -6.12
CA VAL A 90 -7.17 3.86 -4.68
C VAL A 90 -8.47 3.91 -3.88
N MET A 91 -9.44 4.72 -4.31
CA MET A 91 -10.73 4.84 -3.64
C MET A 91 -11.47 3.50 -3.67
N ALA A 92 -11.61 2.89 -4.84
CA ALA A 92 -12.27 1.58 -5.00
C ALA A 92 -11.58 0.49 -4.18
N PHE A 93 -10.25 0.51 -4.10
CA PHE A 93 -9.48 -0.43 -3.29
C PHE A 93 -9.85 -0.36 -1.80
N PHE A 94 -9.88 0.83 -1.20
CA PHE A 94 -10.23 0.97 0.22
C PHE A 94 -11.71 0.70 0.49
N GLU A 95 -12.60 1.12 -0.39
CA GLU A 95 -14.04 0.80 -0.29
C GLU A 95 -14.28 -0.73 -0.33
N LYS A 96 -13.57 -1.45 -1.22
CA LYS A 96 -13.59 -2.91 -1.27
C LYS A 96 -13.04 -3.56 0.01
N LEU A 97 -12.12 -2.92 0.70
CA LEU A 97 -11.63 -3.36 2.02
C LEU A 97 -12.58 -2.99 3.17
N GLY A 98 -13.74 -2.40 2.88
CA GLY A 98 -14.75 -2.02 3.86
C GLY A 98 -14.48 -0.69 4.57
N VAL A 99 -13.69 0.20 3.96
CA VAL A 99 -13.44 1.55 4.46
C VAL A 99 -14.18 2.57 3.59
N PRO A 100 -15.36 3.07 4.02
CA PRO A 100 -16.07 4.11 3.28
C PRO A 100 -15.25 5.40 3.22
N LEU A 101 -15.21 6.02 2.05
CA LEU A 101 -14.47 7.25 1.80
C LEU A 101 -15.40 8.43 1.51
N LYS A 102 -14.94 9.64 1.80
CA LYS A 102 -15.59 10.89 1.44
C LYS A 102 -14.61 11.84 0.78
N THR A 103 -15.10 12.61 -0.18
CA THR A 103 -14.34 13.69 -0.82
C THR A 103 -14.73 15.02 -0.17
N GLU A 104 -13.74 15.78 0.28
CA GLU A 104 -13.90 17.09 0.88
C GLU A 104 -13.38 18.20 -0.05
N ARG A 105 -13.49 19.47 0.42
CA ARG A 105 -13.00 20.64 -0.31
C ARG A 105 -11.58 20.43 -0.82
N GLY A 106 -11.33 20.80 -2.07
CA GLY A 106 -10.05 20.61 -2.76
C GLY A 106 -9.81 19.17 -3.18
N ASN A 107 -10.89 18.40 -3.39
CA ASN A 107 -10.88 17.01 -3.83
C ASN A 107 -10.09 16.05 -2.91
N ARG A 108 -9.85 16.44 -1.66
CA ARG A 108 -9.15 15.60 -0.70
C ARG A 108 -10.04 14.44 -0.25
N VAL A 109 -9.51 13.25 -0.25
CA VAL A 109 -10.24 12.03 0.11
C VAL A 109 -9.83 11.55 1.50
N PHE A 110 -10.81 11.33 2.36
CA PHE A 110 -10.63 10.86 3.73
C PHE A 110 -11.57 9.68 4.02
N PRO A 111 -11.24 8.81 5.00
CA PRO A 111 -12.24 7.87 5.51
C PRO A 111 -13.42 8.64 6.14
N VAL A 112 -14.63 8.11 5.99
CA VAL A 112 -15.85 8.73 6.56
C VAL A 112 -15.74 8.86 8.08
N SER A 113 -15.05 7.93 8.74
CA SER A 113 -14.79 7.93 10.18
C SER A 113 -13.83 9.03 10.66
N ASP A 114 -13.15 9.72 9.74
CA ASP A 114 -12.05 10.65 10.06
C ASP A 114 -10.91 10.03 10.87
N SER A 115 -10.72 8.72 10.78
CA SER A 115 -9.69 7.96 11.49
C SER A 115 -8.68 7.32 10.52
N ALA A 116 -7.44 7.75 10.59
CA ALA A 116 -6.34 7.14 9.83
C ALA A 116 -6.13 5.65 10.18
N PHE A 117 -6.53 5.25 11.39
CA PHE A 117 -6.42 3.85 11.82
C PHE A 117 -7.30 2.91 11.00
N ASP A 118 -8.42 3.36 10.48
CA ASP A 118 -9.28 2.52 9.64
C ASP A 118 -8.57 2.14 8.34
N ILE A 119 -7.79 3.06 7.79
CA ILE A 119 -6.96 2.82 6.60
C ILE A 119 -5.86 1.81 6.91
N SER A 120 -5.07 2.04 7.96
CA SER A 120 -3.96 1.13 8.32
C SER A 120 -4.48 -0.24 8.75
N ALA A 121 -5.55 -0.31 9.53
CA ALA A 121 -6.16 -1.57 9.95
C ALA A 121 -6.73 -2.38 8.77
N ALA A 122 -7.29 -1.72 7.76
CA ALA A 122 -7.76 -2.39 6.55
C ALA A 122 -6.61 -3.04 5.79
N LEU A 123 -5.48 -2.32 5.63
CA LEU A 123 -4.27 -2.86 5.02
C LEU A 123 -3.71 -4.04 5.82
N GLU A 124 -3.61 -3.92 7.15
CA GLU A 124 -3.13 -4.98 8.02
C GLU A 124 -4.01 -6.24 7.97
N ARG A 125 -5.33 -6.08 7.99
CA ARG A 125 -6.27 -7.21 7.82
C ARG A 125 -6.06 -7.92 6.48
N ARG A 126 -5.85 -7.15 5.39
CA ARG A 126 -5.61 -7.74 4.07
C ARG A 126 -4.28 -8.46 4.00
N LEU A 127 -3.18 -7.89 4.55
CA LEU A 127 -1.88 -8.54 4.66
C LEU A 127 -1.99 -9.89 5.39
N LYS A 128 -2.70 -9.91 6.52
CA LYS A 128 -2.95 -11.12 7.30
C LYS A 128 -3.75 -12.16 6.50
N ALA A 129 -4.79 -11.75 5.80
CA ALA A 129 -5.60 -12.64 4.97
C ALA A 129 -4.78 -13.28 3.84
N LEU A 130 -3.81 -12.56 3.29
CA LEU A 130 -2.88 -13.05 2.28
C LEU A 130 -1.65 -13.79 2.87
N LYS A 131 -1.63 -14.01 4.18
CA LYS A 131 -0.55 -14.71 4.90
C LYS A 131 0.82 -14.05 4.74
N VAL A 132 0.86 -12.73 4.57
CA VAL A 132 2.11 -11.97 4.61
C VAL A 132 2.71 -12.08 6.01
N GLN A 133 3.97 -12.50 6.09
CA GLN A 133 4.70 -12.56 7.35
C GLN A 133 5.21 -11.17 7.70
N VAL A 134 4.80 -10.63 8.84
CA VAL A 134 5.32 -9.37 9.35
C VAL A 134 6.36 -9.67 10.43
N LEU A 135 7.60 -9.22 10.21
CA LEU A 135 8.68 -9.36 11.17
C LEU A 135 9.06 -7.99 11.74
N ARG A 136 9.12 -7.91 13.07
CA ARG A 136 9.57 -6.71 13.81
C ARG A 136 11.08 -6.68 13.87
N ASP A 137 11.68 -6.32 12.75
CA ASP A 137 13.13 -6.29 12.63
C ASP A 137 13.56 -5.18 11.64
N ARG A 138 14.86 -4.86 11.69
CA ARG A 138 15.48 -3.87 10.83
C ARG A 138 16.44 -4.55 9.87
N ALA A 139 16.30 -4.27 8.59
CA ALA A 139 17.32 -4.65 7.61
C ALA A 139 18.62 -3.87 7.90
N SER A 140 19.70 -4.59 8.10
CA SER A 140 21.04 -4.01 8.38
C SER A 140 21.95 -4.01 7.16
N ALA A 141 21.82 -5.02 6.30
CA ALA A 141 22.62 -5.16 5.09
C ALA A 141 21.87 -5.98 4.04
N LEU A 142 22.31 -5.87 2.79
CA LEU A 142 21.94 -6.74 1.70
C LEU A 142 23.21 -7.47 1.25
N GLU A 143 23.15 -8.79 1.27
CA GLU A 143 24.22 -9.63 0.76
C GLU A 143 23.74 -10.25 -0.56
N ILE A 144 24.59 -10.21 -1.57
CA ILE A 144 24.36 -10.81 -2.89
C ILE A 144 25.19 -12.07 -2.93
N GLU A 145 24.51 -13.22 -3.07
CA GLU A 145 25.18 -14.49 -3.33
C GLU A 145 25.28 -14.67 -4.85
N ASP A 146 26.48 -15.03 -5.34
CA ASP A 146 26.76 -15.30 -6.74
C ASP A 146 26.16 -16.62 -7.22
#